data_590a0b4ba3ddb6d708d7654f568cc911
#
_entry.id   590a0b4ba3ddb6d708d7654f568cc911
#
_cell.length_a   1.000
_cell.length_b   1.000
_cell.length_c   1.000
_cell.angle_alpha   90.00
_cell.angle_beta   90.00
_cell.angle_gamma   90.00
#
_symmetry.space_group_name_H-M   'P 1'
#
loop_
_entity.id
_entity.type
_entity.pdbx_description
1 polymer ?
#
loop_
_entity_poly.entity_id
_entity_poly.type
_entity_poly.pdbx_seq_one_letter_code
_entity_poly.pdbx_strand_id
1 'polypeptide(L)'
;MLGFFKNKSKEIIIYSPCKGKVVPITEVPDPTFSEKILGDGFAVIPSDGKIYAPADGEITAVFDTLHAITMTTDKGTEILIHIGLDTVILKGEPFTAHISAGSQVKKGDLMIEADIEKIKAAGFNPITPILIGNTEKYNKITLIKEGEAEPGDEVLSLS
;
A
#
# COMPACT_ATOMS: atom_id res chain seq x y z
N MET A 1 -25.73 -21.49 11.33
CA MET A 1 -26.27 -20.34 10.58
C MET A 1 -25.67 -19.03 11.05
N LEU A 2 -25.83 -18.72 12.32
CA LEU A 2 -25.31 -17.44 12.86
C LEU A 2 -23.80 -17.34 12.78
N GLY A 3 -23.07 -18.42 13.03
CA GLY A 3 -21.62 -18.43 12.93
C GLY A 3 -21.12 -18.14 11.53
N PHE A 4 -21.88 -18.54 10.53
CA PHE A 4 -21.56 -18.30 9.13
C PHE A 4 -21.52 -16.78 8.81
N PHE A 5 -22.52 -16.05 9.28
CA PHE A 5 -22.59 -14.60 9.08
C PHE A 5 -21.48 -13.87 9.82
N LYS A 6 -21.13 -14.33 11.01
CA LYS A 6 -20.04 -13.76 11.80
C LYS A 6 -18.71 -13.85 11.08
N ASN A 7 -18.44 -14.96 10.41
CA ASN A 7 -17.20 -15.15 9.66
C ASN A 7 -17.10 -14.14 8.51
N LYS A 8 -18.19 -13.89 7.79
CA LYS A 8 -18.22 -12.90 6.72
C LYS A 8 -17.95 -11.49 7.23
N SER A 9 -18.52 -11.13 8.40
CA SER A 9 -18.37 -9.80 8.95
C SER A 9 -16.95 -9.49 9.42
N LYS A 10 -16.08 -10.50 9.53
CA LYS A 10 -14.70 -10.33 9.98
C LYS A 10 -13.72 -10.11 8.83
N GLU A 11 -14.17 -10.25 7.59
CA GLU A 11 -13.32 -10.03 6.43
C GLU A 11 -13.02 -8.55 6.28
N ILE A 12 -11.74 -8.24 6.10
CA ILE A 12 -11.26 -6.88 5.88
C ILE A 12 -10.73 -6.79 4.46
N ILE A 13 -11.16 -5.77 3.72
CA ILE A 13 -10.69 -5.55 2.35
C ILE A 13 -9.73 -4.37 2.34
N ILE A 14 -8.61 -4.55 1.66
CA ILE A 14 -7.66 -3.50 1.36
C ILE A 14 -7.76 -3.22 -0.15
N TYR A 15 -7.87 -1.94 -0.49
CA TYR A 15 -8.12 -1.48 -1.85
C TYR A 15 -6.82 -1.01 -2.49
N SER A 16 -6.77 -1.03 -3.83
CA SER A 16 -5.58 -0.54 -4.53
C SER A 16 -5.38 0.94 -4.27
N PRO A 17 -4.15 1.36 -3.87
CA PRO A 17 -3.88 2.77 -3.65
C PRO A 17 -3.55 3.54 -4.92
N CYS A 18 -3.30 2.85 -6.04
CA CYS A 18 -2.91 3.54 -7.26
C CYS A 18 -3.31 2.77 -8.52
N LYS A 19 -3.34 3.50 -9.62
CA LYS A 19 -3.60 2.91 -10.93
C LYS A 19 -2.37 2.18 -11.42
N GLY A 20 -2.52 0.93 -11.83
CA GLY A 20 -1.42 0.16 -12.37
C GLY A 20 -1.64 -1.33 -12.28
N LYS A 21 -0.56 -2.08 -12.44
CA LYS A 21 -0.63 -3.54 -12.44
C LYS A 21 -0.36 -4.08 -11.04
N VAL A 22 -1.35 -4.75 -10.47
CA VAL A 22 -1.22 -5.45 -9.18
C VAL A 22 -0.47 -6.75 -9.41
N VAL A 23 0.54 -7.00 -8.58
CA VAL A 23 1.34 -8.22 -8.59
C VAL A 23 1.48 -8.77 -7.17
N PRO A 24 1.71 -10.08 -7.02
CA PRO A 24 2.03 -10.64 -5.70
C PRO A 24 3.28 -10.01 -5.12
N ILE A 25 3.34 -9.88 -3.80
CA ILE A 25 4.50 -9.28 -3.12
C ILE A 25 5.80 -10.05 -3.45
N THR A 26 5.69 -11.35 -3.71
CA THR A 26 6.85 -12.19 -4.06
C THR A 26 7.52 -11.79 -5.38
N GLU A 27 6.84 -11.00 -6.23
CA GLU A 27 7.40 -10.54 -7.50
C GLU A 27 8.19 -9.24 -7.38
N VAL A 28 8.22 -8.61 -6.22
CA VAL A 28 9.02 -7.40 -6.00
C VAL A 28 10.50 -7.78 -6.05
N PRO A 29 11.32 -7.13 -6.90
CA PRO A 29 12.74 -7.49 -7.03
C PRO A 29 13.60 -6.89 -5.91
N ASP A 30 13.21 -7.15 -4.67
CA ASP A 30 13.91 -6.74 -3.46
C ASP A 30 13.54 -7.73 -2.35
N PRO A 31 14.50 -8.51 -1.82
CA PRO A 31 14.22 -9.54 -0.81
C PRO A 31 13.55 -9.00 0.46
N THR A 32 13.79 -7.75 0.81
CA THR A 32 13.12 -7.13 1.97
C THR A 32 11.62 -7.22 1.85
N PHE A 33 11.08 -7.12 0.63
CA PHE A 33 9.66 -7.20 0.36
C PHE A 33 9.22 -8.60 -0.09
N SER A 34 9.96 -9.18 -1.04
CA SER A 34 9.57 -10.46 -1.65
C SER A 34 9.60 -11.63 -0.67
N GLU A 35 10.46 -11.56 0.34
CA GLU A 35 10.56 -12.59 1.38
C GLU A 35 9.66 -12.29 2.58
N LYS A 36 8.82 -11.27 2.48
CA LYS A 36 7.83 -10.89 3.50
C LYS A 36 8.45 -10.56 4.85
N ILE A 37 9.67 -10.03 4.85
CA ILE A 37 10.38 -9.65 6.08
C ILE A 37 9.62 -8.57 6.85
N LEU A 38 9.05 -7.59 6.14
CA LEU A 38 8.31 -6.49 6.74
C LEU A 38 6.80 -6.78 6.82
N GLY A 39 6.36 -7.91 6.30
CA GLY A 39 4.96 -8.32 6.30
C GLY A 39 4.50 -8.84 4.96
N ASP A 40 3.34 -9.47 4.95
CA ASP A 40 2.67 -9.90 3.72
C ASP A 40 1.94 -8.73 3.08
N GLY A 41 1.54 -8.87 1.83
CA GLY A 41 0.83 -7.80 1.12
C GLY A 41 0.82 -8.03 -0.38
N PHE A 42 0.93 -6.94 -1.11
CA PHE A 42 0.98 -6.96 -2.58
C PHE A 42 1.81 -5.75 -3.05
N ALA A 43 2.00 -5.65 -4.36
CA ALA A 43 2.63 -4.47 -4.93
C ALA A 43 1.88 -4.02 -6.17
N VAL A 44 2.06 -2.76 -6.53
CA VAL A 44 1.51 -2.20 -7.77
C VAL A 44 2.66 -1.63 -8.59
N ILE A 45 2.68 -1.96 -9.88
CA ILE A 45 3.55 -1.30 -10.86
C ILE A 45 2.74 -0.10 -11.35
N PRO A 46 3.03 1.12 -10.86
CA PRO A 46 2.14 2.25 -11.08
C PRO A 46 2.22 2.77 -12.52
N SER A 47 1.06 3.14 -13.08
CA SER A 47 0.99 3.77 -14.39
C SER A 47 0.90 5.30 -14.27
N ASP A 48 0.50 5.81 -13.11
CA ASP A 48 0.62 7.23 -12.78
C ASP A 48 1.07 7.35 -11.33
N GLY A 49 1.40 8.57 -10.90
CA GLY A 49 2.02 8.79 -9.61
C GLY A 49 1.07 9.14 -8.46
N LYS A 50 -0.23 9.02 -8.65
CA LYS A 50 -1.18 9.39 -7.59
C LYS A 50 -1.40 8.21 -6.65
N ILE A 51 -1.15 8.42 -5.37
CA ILE A 51 -1.29 7.41 -4.33
C ILE A 51 -2.45 7.81 -3.42
N TYR A 52 -3.48 6.97 -3.39
CA TYR A 52 -4.72 7.20 -2.64
C TYR A 52 -4.79 6.28 -1.43
N ALA A 53 -5.57 6.66 -0.44
CA ALA A 53 -5.74 5.84 0.76
C ALA A 53 -6.39 4.49 0.42
N PRO A 54 -5.77 3.37 0.84
CA PRO A 54 -6.29 2.02 0.54
C PRO A 54 -7.38 1.56 1.51
N ALA A 55 -7.71 2.38 2.49
CA ALA A 55 -8.74 2.10 3.50
C ALA A 55 -8.99 3.36 4.32
N ASP A 56 -10.09 3.39 5.07
CA ASP A 56 -10.32 4.45 6.06
C ASP A 56 -9.39 4.25 7.24
N GLY A 57 -8.81 5.32 7.75
CA GLY A 57 -7.94 5.23 8.91
C GLY A 57 -7.15 6.49 9.20
N GLU A 58 -6.11 6.33 9.99
CA GLU A 58 -5.23 7.41 10.41
C GLU A 58 -3.81 7.20 9.86
N ILE A 59 -3.21 8.27 9.35
CA ILE A 59 -1.80 8.26 8.96
C ILE A 59 -0.98 8.33 10.24
N THR A 60 -0.16 7.30 10.49
CA THR A 60 0.64 7.22 11.72
C THR A 60 2.05 7.79 11.55
N ALA A 61 2.59 7.72 10.34
CA ALA A 61 3.90 8.29 10.03
C ALA A 61 4.00 8.64 8.55
N VAL A 62 4.73 9.71 8.27
CA VAL A 62 5.15 10.08 6.91
C VAL A 62 6.67 10.22 7.01
N PHE A 63 7.41 9.47 6.20
CA PHE A 63 8.86 9.54 6.22
C PHE A 63 9.31 10.90 5.68
N ASP A 64 10.38 11.46 6.25
CA ASP A 64 10.89 12.79 5.84
C ASP A 64 11.17 12.86 4.34
N THR A 65 11.59 11.74 3.76
CA THR A 65 11.85 11.61 2.32
C THR A 65 10.61 11.33 1.50
N LEU A 66 9.43 11.31 2.12
CA LEU A 66 8.10 11.17 1.50
C LEU A 66 7.88 9.90 0.67
N HIS A 67 8.86 9.00 0.62
CA HIS A 67 8.77 7.77 -0.18
C HIS A 67 7.96 6.67 0.51
N ALA A 68 7.67 6.82 1.79
CA ALA A 68 6.94 5.80 2.56
C ALA A 68 6.02 6.45 3.58
N ILE A 69 4.87 5.84 3.78
CA ILE A 69 3.92 6.23 4.81
C ILE A 69 3.41 4.98 5.52
N THR A 70 3.05 5.14 6.78
CA THR A 70 2.34 4.11 7.54
C THR A 70 0.98 4.63 7.94
N MET A 71 0.00 3.72 8.03
CA MET A 71 -1.32 4.06 8.51
C MET A 71 -1.90 2.90 9.33
N THR A 72 -2.82 3.22 10.22
CA THR A 72 -3.63 2.23 10.92
C THR A 72 -5.06 2.43 10.49
N THR A 73 -5.68 1.38 9.94
CA THR A 73 -7.06 1.46 9.48
C THR A 73 -8.02 1.48 10.67
N ASP A 74 -9.26 1.89 10.43
CA ASP A 74 -10.30 1.91 11.46
C ASP A 74 -10.53 0.52 12.07
N LYS A 75 -10.21 -0.53 11.33
CA LYS A 75 -10.32 -1.93 11.79
C LYS A 75 -9.05 -2.48 12.41
N GLY A 76 -8.03 -1.64 12.57
CA GLY A 76 -6.80 -2.00 13.25
C GLY A 76 -5.72 -2.64 12.40
N THR A 77 -5.86 -2.63 11.08
CA THR A 77 -4.82 -3.11 10.17
C THR A 77 -3.72 -2.06 10.04
N GLU A 78 -2.46 -2.48 10.22
CA GLU A 78 -1.31 -1.60 10.03
C GLU A 78 -0.79 -1.78 8.62
N ILE A 79 -0.70 -0.68 7.87
CA ILE A 79 -0.31 -0.69 6.46
C ILE A 79 0.92 0.18 6.27
N LEU A 80 1.91 -0.34 5.53
CA LEU A 80 3.05 0.43 5.03
C LEU A 80 2.93 0.52 3.51
N ILE A 81 2.99 1.73 2.98
CA ILE A 81 3.07 1.95 1.53
C ILE A 81 4.45 2.51 1.24
N HIS A 82 5.21 1.81 0.39
CA HIS A 82 6.59 2.16 0.05
C HIS A 82 6.65 2.48 -1.44
N ILE A 83 6.84 3.75 -1.78
CA ILE A 83 6.74 4.20 -3.18
C ILE A 83 8.10 4.05 -3.87
N GLY A 84 8.23 3.02 -4.67
CA GLY A 84 9.46 2.67 -5.37
C GLY A 84 10.45 1.92 -4.50
N LEU A 85 11.53 1.43 -5.11
CA LEU A 85 12.61 0.73 -4.43
C LEU A 85 13.81 1.68 -4.30
N ASP A 86 14.38 1.77 -3.09
CA ASP A 86 15.53 2.62 -2.77
C ASP A 86 15.30 4.12 -2.99
N THR A 87 14.06 4.53 -3.15
CA THR A 87 13.71 5.93 -3.46
C THR A 87 13.94 6.89 -2.30
N VAL A 88 14.27 6.39 -1.11
CA VAL A 88 14.78 7.19 0.00
C VAL A 88 15.98 8.04 -0.42
N ILE A 89 16.79 7.54 -1.34
CA ILE A 89 17.99 8.20 -1.86
C ILE A 89 17.65 9.52 -2.57
N LEU A 90 16.44 9.65 -3.10
CA LEU A 90 16.00 10.83 -3.84
C LEU A 90 15.61 12.00 -2.93
N LYS A 91 15.62 11.80 -1.62
CA LYS A 91 15.44 12.84 -0.60
C LYS A 91 14.16 13.67 -0.76
N GLY A 92 13.08 13.01 -1.22
CA GLY A 92 11.77 13.64 -1.35
C GLY A 92 11.53 14.41 -2.64
N GLU A 93 12.53 14.56 -3.49
CA GLU A 93 12.40 15.39 -4.69
C GLU A 93 11.24 15.01 -5.62
N PRO A 94 11.00 13.73 -5.92
CA PRO A 94 9.89 13.38 -6.83
C PRO A 94 8.54 13.31 -6.14
N PHE A 95 8.43 13.64 -4.86
CA PHE A 95 7.21 13.41 -4.09
C PHE A 95 6.59 14.70 -3.58
N THR A 96 5.24 14.73 -3.56
CA THR A 96 4.45 15.81 -2.95
C THR A 96 3.44 15.17 -2.00
N ALA A 97 3.50 15.52 -0.72
CA ALA A 97 2.58 14.98 0.28
C ALA A 97 1.39 15.91 0.50
N HIS A 98 0.21 15.33 0.60
CA HIS A 98 -1.05 16.04 0.90
C HIS A 98 -1.57 15.67 2.29
N ILE A 99 -0.82 14.83 3.02
CA ILE A 99 -1.18 14.37 4.37
C ILE A 99 0.05 14.51 5.27
N SER A 100 -0.20 14.39 6.56
CA SER A 100 0.85 14.36 7.57
C SER A 100 0.49 13.35 8.64
N ALA A 101 1.43 13.05 9.53
CA ALA A 101 1.15 12.17 10.68
C ALA A 101 -0.01 12.75 11.48
N GLY A 102 -0.99 11.91 11.81
CA GLY A 102 -2.21 12.30 12.49
C GLY A 102 -3.39 12.60 11.57
N SER A 103 -3.16 12.72 10.26
CA SER A 103 -4.27 12.94 9.31
C SER A 103 -5.24 11.77 9.32
N GLN A 104 -6.53 12.08 9.36
CA GLN A 104 -7.59 11.09 9.14
C GLN A 104 -7.90 11.05 7.66
N VAL A 105 -7.95 9.85 7.09
CA VAL A 105 -8.21 9.66 5.66
C VAL A 105 -9.37 8.69 5.44
N LYS A 106 -10.06 8.89 4.33
CA LYS A 106 -11.06 7.97 3.82
C LYS A 106 -10.48 7.25 2.60
N LYS A 107 -10.91 6.02 2.39
CA LYS A 107 -10.54 5.29 1.17
C LYS A 107 -10.72 6.19 -0.04
N GLY A 108 -9.68 6.30 -0.86
CA GLY A 108 -9.69 7.12 -2.06
C GLY A 108 -9.23 8.56 -1.89
N ASP A 109 -8.91 9.00 -0.67
CA ASP A 109 -8.31 10.33 -0.49
C ASP A 109 -6.90 10.34 -1.06
N LEU A 110 -6.56 11.39 -1.80
CA LEU A 110 -5.21 11.55 -2.36
C LEU A 110 -4.22 11.83 -1.22
N MET A 111 -3.18 11.01 -1.12
CA MET A 111 -2.21 11.13 -0.05
C MET A 111 -0.87 11.68 -0.52
N ILE A 112 -0.29 11.08 -1.55
CA ILE A 112 1.01 11.48 -2.09
C ILE A 112 0.94 11.44 -3.61
N GLU A 113 1.62 12.39 -4.24
CA GLU A 113 1.86 12.34 -5.69
C GLU A 113 3.34 12.10 -5.92
N ALA A 114 3.66 11.13 -6.76
CA ALA A 114 5.01 10.77 -7.14
C ALA A 114 5.22 11.05 -8.63
N ASP A 115 6.35 11.66 -8.96
CA ASP A 115 6.74 11.83 -10.35
C ASP A 115 7.42 10.54 -10.83
N ILE A 116 6.62 9.65 -11.41
CA ILE A 116 7.08 8.32 -11.84
C ILE A 116 8.20 8.42 -12.88
N GLU A 117 8.11 9.35 -13.81
CA GLU A 117 9.14 9.52 -14.84
C GLU A 117 10.46 9.98 -14.24
N LYS A 118 10.40 10.84 -13.22
CA LYS A 118 11.60 11.30 -12.52
C LYS A 118 12.27 10.16 -11.75
N ILE A 119 11.47 9.30 -11.13
CA ILE A 119 11.97 8.11 -10.43
C ILE A 119 12.71 7.20 -11.41
N LYS A 120 12.08 6.92 -12.55
CA LYS A 120 12.67 6.08 -13.60
C LYS A 120 13.94 6.70 -14.17
N ALA A 121 13.91 8.00 -14.46
CA ALA A 121 15.04 8.72 -15.01
C ALA A 121 16.26 8.70 -14.07
N ALA A 122 16.01 8.64 -12.75
CA ALA A 122 17.06 8.54 -11.75
C ALA A 122 17.61 7.10 -11.61
N GLY A 123 17.04 6.13 -12.34
CA GLY A 123 17.47 4.74 -12.32
C GLY A 123 16.79 3.86 -11.29
N PHE A 124 15.68 4.30 -10.70
CA PHE A 124 14.97 3.54 -9.69
C PHE A 124 13.71 2.89 -10.23
N ASN A 125 13.33 1.77 -9.61
CA ASN A 125 12.11 1.04 -9.96
C ASN A 125 10.94 1.66 -9.18
N PRO A 126 9.88 2.13 -9.87
CA PRO A 126 8.74 2.75 -9.20
C PRO A 126 7.76 1.76 -8.59
N ILE A 127 7.98 0.45 -8.70
CA ILE A 127 7.07 -0.53 -8.10
C ILE A 127 6.83 -0.18 -6.63
N THR A 128 5.57 -0.25 -6.21
CA THR A 128 5.11 0.24 -4.92
C THR A 128 4.54 -0.90 -4.10
N PRO A 129 5.31 -1.43 -3.12
CA PRO A 129 4.80 -2.42 -2.19
C PRO A 129 3.80 -1.83 -1.20
N ILE A 130 2.76 -2.59 -0.91
CA ILE A 130 1.75 -2.30 0.12
C ILE A 130 1.78 -3.48 1.09
N LEU A 131 2.20 -3.25 2.32
CA LEU A 131 2.47 -4.29 3.30
C LEU A 131 1.54 -4.21 4.49
N ILE A 132 1.17 -5.36 5.01
CA ILE A 132 0.42 -5.49 6.25
C ILE A 132 1.44 -5.72 7.37
N GLY A 133 1.68 -4.67 8.18
CA GLY A 133 2.72 -4.72 9.22
C GLY A 133 2.40 -5.69 10.35
N ASN A 134 1.12 -5.85 10.68
CA ASN A 134 0.67 -6.77 11.73
C ASN A 134 0.09 -8.06 11.11
N THR A 135 0.83 -8.66 10.19
CA THR A 135 0.42 -9.89 9.48
C THR A 135 -0.02 -10.99 10.43
N GLU A 136 0.65 -11.14 11.58
CA GLU A 136 0.38 -12.19 12.56
C GLU A 136 -1.01 -12.09 13.20
N LYS A 137 -1.67 -10.96 13.06
CA LYS A 137 -3.02 -10.76 13.56
C LYS A 137 -4.06 -11.52 12.72
N TYR A 138 -3.69 -11.91 11.52
CA TYR A 138 -4.62 -12.50 10.55
C TYR A 138 -4.29 -13.95 10.28
N ASN A 139 -5.32 -14.79 10.20
CA ASN A 139 -5.17 -16.21 9.87
C ASN A 139 -4.99 -16.41 8.38
N LYS A 140 -5.56 -15.52 7.58
CA LYS A 140 -5.53 -15.66 6.13
C LYS A 140 -5.43 -14.30 5.45
N ILE A 141 -4.47 -14.17 4.55
CA ILE A 141 -4.29 -12.98 3.72
C ILE A 141 -4.31 -13.46 2.27
N THR A 142 -5.29 -13.01 1.50
CA THR A 142 -5.53 -13.49 0.15
C THR A 142 -5.50 -12.34 -0.85
N LEU A 143 -4.67 -12.49 -1.89
CA LEU A 143 -4.67 -11.58 -3.03
C LEU A 143 -5.87 -11.95 -3.91
N ILE A 144 -6.86 -11.04 -4.02
CA ILE A 144 -8.11 -11.32 -4.74
C ILE A 144 -8.16 -10.67 -6.12
N LYS A 145 -7.15 -9.88 -6.48
CA LYS A 145 -7.04 -9.30 -7.81
C LYS A 145 -5.57 -9.17 -8.21
N GLU A 146 -5.26 -9.56 -9.43
CA GLU A 146 -3.96 -9.33 -10.06
C GLU A 146 -4.20 -8.66 -11.41
N GLY A 147 -3.17 -8.01 -11.97
CA GLY A 147 -3.26 -7.31 -13.23
C GLY A 147 -3.73 -5.88 -13.08
N GLU A 148 -4.25 -5.31 -14.15
CA GLU A 148 -4.63 -3.90 -14.18
C GLU A 148 -5.71 -3.58 -13.17
N ALA A 149 -5.47 -2.52 -12.39
CA ALA A 149 -6.38 -2.07 -11.35
C ALA A 149 -6.46 -0.55 -11.35
N GLU A 150 -7.63 -0.07 -10.90
CA GLU A 150 -7.86 1.35 -10.64
C GLU A 150 -7.81 1.60 -9.12
N PRO A 151 -7.52 2.84 -8.68
CA PRO A 151 -7.62 3.16 -7.26
C PRO A 151 -9.01 2.79 -6.74
N GLY A 152 -9.05 2.12 -5.59
CA GLY A 152 -10.31 1.69 -4.99
C GLY A 152 -10.80 0.31 -5.40
N ASP A 153 -10.12 -0.37 -6.32
CA ASP A 153 -10.43 -1.76 -6.62
C ASP A 153 -10.06 -2.64 -5.42
N GLU A 154 -10.87 -3.65 -5.13
CA GLU A 154 -10.58 -4.60 -4.05
C GLU A 154 -9.41 -5.50 -4.45
N VAL A 155 -8.39 -5.55 -3.62
CA VAL A 155 -7.15 -6.27 -3.96
C VAL A 155 -6.79 -7.33 -2.94
N LEU A 156 -6.93 -7.05 -1.66
CA LEU A 156 -6.47 -7.97 -0.61
C LEU A 156 -7.59 -8.21 0.39
N SER A 157 -7.75 -9.46 0.80
CA SER A 157 -8.72 -9.87 1.82
C SER A 157 -7.98 -10.41 3.03
N LEU A 158 -8.30 -9.91 4.21
CA LEU A 158 -7.72 -10.32 5.48
C LEU A 158 -8.80 -10.92 6.37
N SER A 159 -8.48 -12.05 6.99
CA SER A 159 -9.43 -12.66 7.94
C SER A 159 -8.73 -13.42 9.06
#